data_fde6979712f4255d76a42e5ba37cdecf
#
_entry.id   fde6979712f4255d76a42e5ba37cdecf
#
_cell.length_a   1.000
_cell.length_b   1.000
_cell.length_c   1.000
_cell.angle_alpha   90.00
_cell.angle_beta   90.00
_cell.angle_gamma   90.00
#
_symmetry.space_group_name_H-M   'P 1'
#
loop_
_entity.id
_entity.type
_entity.pdbx_description
1 polymer ?
#
loop_
_entity_poly.entity_id
_entity_poly.type
_entity_poly.pdbx_seq_one_letter_code
_entity_poly.pdbx_strand_id
1 'polypeptide(L)'
;VLTEAMASTIDLSASILDRAGLEPFNGIQGRSFLNALDGKSSHRDEVFIEHNDGGPRMGLKQAARVRTIRNKKWRFSVFAGENWGELYDLEDDPKETKNLWHDPIYSHQKAYLSLQLVEYLTFQMDESPRAMRLA
;
A
#
# COMPACT_ATOMS: atom_id res chain seq x y z
N VAL A 1 -0.60 13.05 21.14
CA VAL A 1 -1.28 13.68 20.01
C VAL A 1 -1.86 12.57 19.15
N LEU A 2 -3.13 12.69 18.79
CA LEU A 2 -3.76 11.82 17.78
C LEU A 2 -3.72 12.57 16.47
N THR A 3 -3.37 11.88 15.38
CA THR A 3 -3.42 12.40 14.02
C THR A 3 -4.17 11.41 13.14
N GLU A 4 -4.89 11.91 12.15
CA GLU A 4 -5.55 11.11 11.10
C GLU A 4 -4.65 10.96 9.86
N ALA A 5 -3.40 11.41 9.94
CA ALA A 5 -2.44 11.25 8.85
C ALA A 5 -2.21 9.76 8.58
N MET A 6 -2.38 9.37 7.33
CA MET A 6 -2.13 8.00 6.90
C MET A 6 -0.63 7.74 6.83
N ALA A 7 -0.18 6.60 7.39
CA ALA A 7 1.21 6.18 7.37
C ALA A 7 1.31 4.68 7.07
N SER A 8 2.44 4.27 6.52
CA SER A 8 2.78 2.86 6.29
C SER A 8 3.84 2.38 7.28
N THR A 9 3.91 1.08 7.54
CA THR A 9 4.94 0.50 8.40
C THR A 9 6.37 0.74 7.91
N ILE A 10 6.56 0.87 6.58
CA ILE A 10 7.87 1.21 6.01
C ILE A 10 8.34 2.63 6.39
N ASP A 11 7.43 3.50 6.82
CA ASP A 11 7.75 4.86 7.24
C ASP A 11 8.41 4.93 8.61
N LEU A 12 8.30 3.86 9.41
CA LEU A 12 8.93 3.79 10.72
C LEU A 12 10.46 3.89 10.63
N SER A 13 11.08 3.14 9.72
CA SER A 13 12.54 3.18 9.56
C SER A 13 13.04 4.55 9.13
N ALA A 14 12.36 5.18 8.17
CA ALA A 14 12.68 6.54 7.73
C ALA A 14 12.53 7.56 8.87
N SER A 15 11.45 7.41 9.68
CA SER A 15 11.21 8.32 10.81
C SER A 15 12.24 8.16 11.94
N ILE A 16 12.71 6.93 12.18
CA ILE A 16 13.76 6.67 13.19
C ILE A 16 15.09 7.31 12.74
N LEU A 17 15.46 7.15 11.47
CA LEU A 17 16.67 7.77 10.93
C LEU A 17 16.60 9.30 11.00
N ASP A 18 15.49 9.88 10.56
CA ASP A 18 15.24 11.31 10.63
C ASP A 18 15.34 11.83 12.09
N ARG A 19 14.71 11.13 13.04
CA ARG A 19 14.79 11.47 14.46
C ARG A 19 16.22 11.40 15.02
N ALA A 20 17.04 10.50 14.48
CA ALA A 20 18.45 10.35 14.84
C ALA A 20 19.39 11.34 14.13
N GLY A 21 18.87 12.15 13.20
CA GLY A 21 19.68 13.05 12.35
C GLY A 21 20.54 12.30 11.34
N LEU A 22 20.12 11.10 10.93
CA LEU A 22 20.81 10.26 9.95
C LEU A 22 20.12 10.32 8.60
N GLU A 23 20.90 10.44 7.54
CA GLU A 23 20.39 10.38 6.17
C GLU A 23 19.87 8.95 5.84
N PRO A 24 18.77 8.85 5.08
CA PRO A 24 18.29 7.56 4.61
C PRO A 24 19.31 6.94 3.66
N PHE A 25 19.53 5.64 3.79
CA PHE A 25 20.36 4.88 2.85
C PHE A 25 19.55 4.43 1.61
N ASN A 26 20.26 4.09 0.54
CA ASN A 26 19.64 3.62 -0.70
C ASN A 26 18.73 2.41 -0.44
N GLY A 27 17.54 2.41 -1.06
CA GLY A 27 16.53 1.36 -0.93
C GLY A 27 15.48 1.61 0.15
N ILE A 28 15.59 2.69 0.95
CA ILE A 28 14.50 3.10 1.84
C ILE A 28 13.40 3.78 1.01
N GLN A 29 12.23 3.14 0.96
CA GLN A 29 11.04 3.65 0.28
C GLN A 29 10.08 4.37 1.26
N GLY A 30 10.33 4.25 2.55
CA GLY A 30 9.59 4.94 3.60
C GLY A 30 9.87 6.44 3.60
N ARG A 31 8.92 7.22 4.12
CA ARG A 31 9.03 8.66 4.35
C ARG A 31 8.89 8.95 5.85
N SER A 32 9.67 9.89 6.37
CA SER A 32 9.48 10.31 7.76
C SER A 32 8.10 10.94 7.97
N PHE A 33 7.39 10.48 8.99
CA PHE A 33 6.12 11.07 9.40
C PHE A 33 6.26 12.01 10.62
N LEU A 34 7.48 12.36 11.02
CA LEU A 34 7.69 13.21 12.19
C LEU A 34 6.95 14.54 12.09
N ASN A 35 6.91 15.13 10.90
CA ASN A 35 6.18 16.38 10.66
C ASN A 35 4.64 16.22 10.80
N ALA A 36 4.11 15.02 10.63
CA ALA A 36 2.68 14.75 10.79
C ALA A 36 2.26 14.52 12.26
N LEU A 37 3.23 14.36 13.17
CA LEU A 37 2.96 14.19 14.61
C LEU A 37 2.46 15.46 15.29
N ASP A 38 2.59 16.61 14.66
CA ASP A 38 2.02 17.87 15.14
C ASP A 38 0.48 17.94 14.98
N GLY A 39 -0.10 17.00 14.23
CA GLY A 39 -1.54 16.94 13.92
C GLY A 39 -1.99 17.94 12.88
N LYS A 40 -1.08 18.72 12.27
CA LYS A 40 -1.39 19.78 11.29
C LYS A 40 -1.02 19.40 9.86
N SER A 41 -0.07 18.49 9.70
CA SER A 41 0.47 18.09 8.41
C SER A 41 -0.13 16.76 7.96
N SER A 42 -0.44 16.65 6.66
CA SER A 42 -0.71 15.36 6.03
C SER A 42 0.62 14.64 5.80
N HIS A 43 0.58 13.33 5.67
CA HIS A 43 1.78 12.53 5.37
C HIS A 43 1.64 11.75 4.06
N ARG A 44 0.61 10.91 3.97
CA ARG A 44 0.27 10.16 2.76
C ARG A 44 -1.21 10.33 2.45
N ASP A 45 -1.55 10.46 1.17
CA ASP A 45 -2.93 10.44 0.71
C ASP A 45 -3.41 9.00 0.48
N GLU A 46 -2.45 8.09 0.26
CA GLU A 46 -2.69 6.66 0.05
C GLU A 46 -1.55 5.80 0.57
N VAL A 47 -1.85 4.55 0.88
CA VAL A 47 -0.88 3.52 1.25
C VAL A 47 -1.04 2.29 0.38
N PHE A 48 0.10 1.67 0.09
CA PHE A 48 0.18 0.39 -0.61
C PHE A 48 0.57 -0.69 0.37
N ILE A 49 -0.10 -1.83 0.25
CA ILE A 49 0.11 -2.98 1.14
C ILE A 49 0.38 -4.19 0.26
N GLU A 50 1.48 -4.83 0.53
CA GLU A 50 1.84 -6.10 -0.08
C GLU A 50 1.69 -7.21 0.95
N HIS A 51 0.97 -8.27 0.58
CA HIS A 51 0.85 -9.46 1.38
C HIS A 51 1.18 -10.69 0.54
N ASN A 52 2.08 -11.51 1.04
CA ASN A 52 2.47 -12.77 0.41
C ASN A 52 2.46 -13.88 1.46
N ASP A 53 1.59 -14.86 1.28
CA ASP A 53 1.56 -16.06 2.12
C ASP A 53 2.66 -17.05 1.73
N GLY A 54 3.09 -17.86 2.70
CA GLY A 54 4.01 -18.97 2.49
C GLY A 54 3.36 -20.24 1.94
N GLY A 55 2.04 -20.32 1.89
CA GLY A 55 1.30 -21.49 1.40
C GLY A 55 -0.20 -21.19 1.22
N PRO A 56 -0.96 -22.12 0.63
CA PRO A 56 -2.39 -21.96 0.42
C PRO A 56 -3.15 -21.81 1.75
N ARG A 57 -4.03 -20.81 1.82
CA ARG A 57 -4.90 -20.52 2.98
C ARG A 57 -6.26 -20.03 2.50
N MET A 58 -7.24 -19.99 3.40
CA MET A 58 -8.57 -19.39 3.19
C MET A 58 -9.30 -19.90 1.93
N GLY A 59 -9.09 -21.17 1.57
CA GLY A 59 -9.72 -21.77 0.39
C GLY A 59 -9.06 -21.46 -0.95
N LEU A 60 -7.97 -20.71 -0.96
CA LEU A 60 -7.20 -20.46 -2.17
C LEU A 60 -6.39 -21.70 -2.57
N LYS A 61 -6.25 -21.94 -3.87
CA LYS A 61 -5.48 -23.06 -4.41
C LYS A 61 -3.96 -22.85 -4.30
N GLN A 62 -3.54 -21.59 -4.22
CA GLN A 62 -2.14 -21.18 -4.13
C GLN A 62 -1.94 -20.24 -2.95
N ALA A 63 -0.67 -20.01 -2.58
CA ALA A 63 -0.32 -18.99 -1.60
C ALA A 63 -0.85 -17.62 -2.05
N ALA A 64 -1.57 -16.94 -1.17
CA ALA A 64 -2.11 -15.63 -1.49
C ALA A 64 -0.98 -14.62 -1.77
N ARG A 65 -1.08 -13.93 -2.88
CA ARG A 65 -0.29 -12.77 -3.23
C ARG A 65 -1.25 -11.62 -3.48
N VAL A 66 -1.32 -10.72 -2.52
CA VAL A 66 -2.30 -9.62 -2.53
C VAL A 66 -1.58 -8.29 -2.64
N ARG A 67 -2.13 -7.43 -3.46
CA ARG A 67 -1.70 -6.05 -3.59
C ARG A 67 -2.88 -5.14 -3.34
N THR A 68 -2.72 -4.26 -2.38
CA THR A 68 -3.81 -3.38 -1.94
C THR A 68 -3.36 -1.92 -2.02
N ILE A 69 -4.21 -1.10 -2.59
CA ILE A 69 -4.16 0.36 -2.44
C ILE A 69 -5.29 0.78 -1.51
N ARG A 70 -4.98 1.63 -0.55
CA ARG A 70 -5.94 2.22 0.36
C ARG A 70 -5.71 3.72 0.47
N ASN A 71 -6.77 4.48 0.29
CA ASN A 71 -6.84 5.91 0.60
C ASN A 71 -8.01 6.18 1.56
N LYS A 72 -8.37 7.44 1.77
CA LYS A 72 -9.47 7.81 2.69
C LYS A 72 -10.81 7.25 2.24
N LYS A 73 -11.04 7.15 0.93
CA LYS A 73 -12.33 6.74 0.36
C LYS A 73 -12.34 5.28 -0.07
N TRP A 74 -11.25 4.76 -0.64
CA TRP A 74 -11.24 3.46 -1.29
C TRP A 74 -10.26 2.49 -0.64
N ARG A 75 -10.67 1.23 -0.53
CA ARG A 75 -9.77 0.08 -0.40
C ARG A 75 -9.98 -0.85 -1.60
N PHE A 76 -8.91 -1.10 -2.31
CA PHE A 76 -8.90 -1.94 -3.50
C PHE A 76 -7.80 -2.99 -3.38
N SER A 77 -8.15 -4.27 -3.51
CA SER A 77 -7.21 -5.39 -3.38
C SER A 77 -7.32 -6.34 -4.57
N VAL A 78 -6.18 -6.66 -5.16
CA VAL A 78 -6.05 -7.66 -6.24
C VAL A 78 -5.37 -8.90 -5.68
N PHE A 79 -5.93 -10.06 -6.00
CA PHE A 79 -5.40 -11.38 -5.64
C PHE A 79 -4.80 -12.03 -6.88
N ALA A 80 -3.51 -12.31 -6.87
CA ALA A 80 -2.82 -12.88 -8.03
C ALA A 80 -3.37 -14.27 -8.38
N GLY A 81 -3.73 -14.45 -9.65
CA GLY A 81 -4.27 -15.71 -10.15
C GLY A 81 -5.77 -15.91 -9.93
N GLU A 82 -6.44 -14.97 -9.27
CA GLU A 82 -7.87 -15.01 -9.06
C GLU A 82 -8.62 -14.05 -9.99
N ASN A 83 -9.87 -14.38 -10.33
CA ASN A 83 -10.74 -13.53 -11.15
C ASN A 83 -11.64 -12.61 -10.30
N TRP A 84 -11.39 -12.55 -9.02
CA TRP A 84 -12.06 -11.71 -8.04
C TRP A 84 -11.06 -10.93 -7.21
N GLY A 85 -11.55 -9.95 -6.49
CA GLY A 85 -10.78 -9.11 -5.60
C GLY A 85 -11.71 -8.38 -4.65
N GLU A 86 -11.23 -7.27 -4.09
CA GLU A 86 -12.00 -6.48 -3.15
C GLU A 86 -11.99 -5.01 -3.55
N LEU A 87 -13.16 -4.39 -3.51
CA LEU A 87 -13.36 -2.96 -3.66
C LEU A 87 -14.37 -2.49 -2.62
N TYR A 88 -13.98 -1.56 -1.78
CA TYR A 88 -14.85 -0.99 -0.75
C TYR A 88 -14.82 0.53 -0.81
N ASP A 89 -15.99 1.15 -0.68
CA ASP A 89 -16.14 2.57 -0.42
C ASP A 89 -16.12 2.81 1.09
N LEU A 90 -15.02 3.30 1.62
CA LEU A 90 -14.81 3.47 3.07
C LEU A 90 -15.56 4.66 3.66
N GLU A 91 -16.07 5.58 2.82
CA GLU A 91 -16.93 6.67 3.28
C GLU A 91 -18.34 6.16 3.54
N ASP A 92 -18.90 5.34 2.63
CA ASP A 92 -20.24 4.78 2.75
C ASP A 92 -20.27 3.49 3.59
N ASP A 93 -19.20 2.69 3.52
CA ASP A 93 -19.08 1.40 4.21
C ASP A 93 -17.73 1.28 4.96
N PRO A 94 -17.52 2.02 6.05
CA PRO A 94 -16.28 2.00 6.82
C PRO A 94 -15.98 0.65 7.47
N LYS A 95 -16.95 -0.26 7.51
CA LYS A 95 -16.80 -1.63 8.03
C LYS A 95 -16.49 -2.67 6.97
N GLU A 96 -16.41 -2.26 5.70
CA GLU A 96 -16.06 -3.13 4.58
C GLU A 96 -16.97 -4.36 4.48
N THR A 97 -18.27 -4.16 4.63
CA THR A 97 -19.28 -5.23 4.65
C THR A 97 -19.81 -5.58 3.27
N LYS A 98 -19.69 -4.65 2.30
CA LYS A 98 -20.21 -4.78 0.94
C LYS A 98 -19.09 -4.69 -0.09
N ASN A 99 -18.63 -5.83 -0.58
CA ASN A 99 -17.63 -5.86 -1.65
C ASN A 99 -18.25 -5.43 -3.00
N LEU A 100 -17.74 -4.35 -3.57
CA LEU A 100 -18.20 -3.72 -4.81
C LEU A 100 -17.48 -4.27 -6.06
N TRP A 101 -16.60 -5.25 -5.93
CA TRP A 101 -15.75 -5.76 -7.00
C TRP A 101 -16.50 -6.15 -8.27
N HIS A 102 -17.66 -6.76 -8.13
CA HIS A 102 -18.49 -7.23 -9.24
C HIS A 102 -19.60 -6.26 -9.64
N ASP A 103 -19.74 -5.12 -8.96
CA ASP A 103 -20.76 -4.13 -9.28
C ASP A 103 -20.32 -3.30 -10.50
N PRO A 104 -21.08 -3.35 -11.61
CA PRO A 104 -20.71 -2.66 -12.84
C PRO A 104 -20.69 -1.12 -12.72
N ILE A 105 -21.39 -0.56 -11.74
CA ILE A 105 -21.39 0.89 -11.47
C ILE A 105 -19.98 1.37 -11.13
N TYR A 106 -19.19 0.54 -10.46
CA TYR A 106 -17.82 0.87 -10.04
C TYR A 106 -16.74 0.42 -11.01
N SER A 107 -17.09 -0.01 -12.22
CA SER A 107 -16.12 -0.49 -13.22
C SER A 107 -15.06 0.54 -13.57
N HIS A 108 -15.43 1.81 -13.70
CA HIS A 108 -14.50 2.90 -13.97
C HIS A 108 -13.55 3.14 -12.77
N GLN A 109 -14.11 3.15 -11.55
CA GLN A 109 -13.31 3.32 -10.34
C GLN A 109 -12.32 2.17 -10.15
N LYS A 110 -12.77 0.94 -10.42
CA LYS A 110 -11.90 -0.24 -10.39
C LYS A 110 -10.76 -0.14 -11.39
N ALA A 111 -11.04 0.28 -12.63
CA ALA A 111 -10.01 0.48 -13.65
C ALA A 111 -8.99 1.56 -13.24
N TYR A 112 -9.46 2.67 -12.69
CA TYR A 112 -8.61 3.74 -12.19
C TYR A 112 -7.66 3.26 -11.07
N LEU A 113 -8.21 2.59 -10.05
CA LEU A 113 -7.39 2.05 -8.94
C LEU A 113 -6.42 0.96 -9.41
N SER A 114 -6.81 0.17 -10.44
CA SER A 114 -5.91 -0.80 -11.05
C SER A 114 -4.72 -0.13 -11.71
N LEU A 115 -4.94 0.98 -12.44
CA LEU A 115 -3.86 1.75 -13.06
C LEU A 115 -2.93 2.34 -11.99
N GLN A 116 -3.48 2.94 -10.94
CA GLN A 116 -2.69 3.45 -9.83
C GLN A 116 -1.83 2.36 -9.17
N LEU A 117 -2.39 1.15 -9.01
CA LEU A 117 -1.65 0.02 -8.45
C LEU A 117 -0.49 -0.40 -9.38
N VAL A 118 -0.71 -0.41 -10.70
CA VAL A 118 0.34 -0.71 -11.69
C VAL A 118 1.43 0.35 -11.67
N GLU A 119 1.07 1.63 -11.64
CA GLU A 119 2.03 2.74 -11.53
C GLU A 119 2.87 2.61 -10.27
N TYR A 120 2.22 2.36 -9.12
CA TYR A 120 2.96 2.15 -7.88
C TYR A 120 3.94 0.99 -7.98
N LEU A 121 3.52 -0.17 -8.45
CA LEU A 121 4.39 -1.34 -8.61
C LEU A 121 5.57 -1.07 -9.56
N THR A 122 5.35 -0.21 -10.56
CA THR A 122 6.40 0.22 -11.50
C THR A 122 7.42 1.12 -10.80
N PHE A 123 6.97 2.06 -9.97
CA PHE A 123 7.85 2.93 -9.19
C PHE A 123 8.60 2.24 -8.06
N GLN A 124 8.07 1.12 -7.55
CA GLN A 124 8.71 0.34 -6.48
C GLN A 124 9.78 -0.64 -6.97
N MET A 125 10.13 -0.59 -8.25
CA MET A 125 11.27 -1.36 -8.75
C MET A 125 12.53 -0.95 -8.00
N ASP A 126 13.28 -1.96 -7.54
CA ASP A 126 14.52 -1.73 -6.80
C ASP A 126 15.56 -1.05 -7.71
N GLU A 127 15.82 0.23 -7.42
CA GLU A 127 16.85 1.01 -8.08
C GLU A 127 18.21 0.92 -7.38
N SER A 128 18.31 0.10 -6.32
CA SER A 128 19.57 -0.09 -5.61
C SER A 128 20.65 -0.60 -6.57
N PRO A 129 21.87 -0.07 -6.51
CA PRO A 129 22.97 -0.59 -7.31
C PRO A 129 23.12 -2.09 -7.05
N ARG A 130 23.08 -2.90 -8.10
CA ARG A 130 23.36 -4.33 -7.97
C ARG A 130 24.73 -4.49 -7.34
N ALA A 131 24.85 -5.38 -6.35
CA ALA A 131 26.14 -5.74 -5.79
C ALA A 131 27.06 -6.17 -6.94
N MET A 132 28.04 -5.35 -7.24
CA MET A 132 29.08 -5.72 -8.21
C MET A 132 29.89 -6.85 -7.58
N ARG A 133 29.85 -8.01 -8.19
CA ARG A 133 30.76 -9.09 -7.83
C ARG A 133 32.18 -8.56 -8.12
N LEU A 134 32.91 -8.29 -7.05
CA LEU A 134 34.36 -8.16 -7.18
C LEU A 134 34.84 -9.55 -7.57
N ALA A 135 35.36 -9.68 -8.78
CA ALA A 135 36.02 -10.88 -9.25
C ALA A 135 37.34 -11.05 -8.53
#